data_725b26ddbc615b26852010408fc42899
#
_entry.id   725b26ddbc615b26852010408fc42899
#
_cell.length_a   1.000
_cell.length_b   1.000
_cell.length_c   1.000
_cell.angle_alpha   90.00
_cell.angle_beta   90.00
_cell.angle_gamma   90.00
#
_symmetry.space_group_name_H-M   'P 1'
#
loop_
_entity.id
_entity.type
_entity.pdbx_description
1 polymer ?
#
loop_
_entity_poly.entity_id
_entity_poly.type
_entity_poly.pdbx_seq_one_letter_code
_entity_poly.pdbx_strand_id
1 'polypeptide(L)'
;MTERQVQRVSQEDLGGWTYVAAVDDSEEEDRTLEAICPVDRVVLGGGFSITHDEARITQSLPLKDGSGWRVRAIGPDNAWRLRVNAICVDER
;
A
#
# COMPACT_ATOMS: atom_id res chain seq x y z
N MET A 1 -18.59 -14.22 14.79
CA MET A 1 -17.23 -14.43 14.47
C MET A 1 -16.48 -13.10 14.44
N THR A 2 -15.26 -13.18 14.71
CA THR A 2 -14.47 -11.98 14.83
C THR A 2 -13.83 -11.65 13.51
N GLU A 3 -13.97 -10.41 13.12
CA GLU A 3 -13.32 -9.96 11.96
C GLU A 3 -11.85 -9.77 12.21
N ARG A 4 -11.03 -10.34 11.38
CA ARG A 4 -9.61 -10.25 11.55
C ARG A 4 -9.05 -9.06 10.82
N GLN A 5 -8.15 -8.40 11.48
CA GLN A 5 -7.45 -7.28 10.88
C GLN A 5 -6.36 -7.83 9.99
N VAL A 6 -6.51 -7.70 8.67
CA VAL A 6 -5.55 -8.25 7.74
C VAL A 6 -4.71 -7.18 7.06
N GLN A 7 -5.08 -5.92 7.22
CA GLN A 7 -4.31 -4.82 6.66
C GLN A 7 -3.67 -4.04 7.79
N ARG A 8 -2.42 -3.74 7.66
CA ARG A 8 -1.66 -3.00 8.65
C ARG A 8 -1.00 -1.82 7.97
N VAL A 9 -0.98 -0.69 8.66
CA VAL A 9 -0.39 0.54 8.14
C VAL A 9 0.67 1.01 9.11
N SER A 10 1.81 1.40 8.60
CA SER A 10 2.86 2.00 9.39
C SER A 10 3.29 3.30 8.73
N GLN A 11 3.82 4.19 9.55
CA GLN A 11 4.19 5.50 9.08
C GLN A 11 5.44 5.93 9.81
N GLU A 12 6.39 6.48 9.09
CA GLU A 12 7.62 6.96 9.67
C GLU A 12 7.92 8.34 9.14
N ASP A 13 8.06 9.30 10.04
CA ASP A 13 8.33 10.67 9.66
C ASP A 13 9.84 10.86 9.62
N LEU A 14 10.36 11.25 8.48
CA LEU A 14 11.80 11.33 8.24
C LEU A 14 12.20 12.77 7.93
N GLY A 15 11.67 13.72 8.67
CA GLY A 15 11.96 15.12 8.45
C GLY A 15 11.03 15.70 7.42
N GLY A 16 11.57 16.13 6.29
CA GLY A 16 10.73 16.75 5.26
C GLY A 16 9.85 15.78 4.50
N TRP A 17 9.89 14.50 4.82
CA TRP A 17 9.08 13.51 4.10
C TRP A 17 8.65 12.40 5.04
N THR A 18 7.66 11.65 4.61
CA THR A 18 7.07 10.57 5.40
C THR A 18 7.03 9.31 4.55
N TYR A 19 7.42 8.20 5.16
CA TYR A 19 7.31 6.89 4.53
C TYR A 19 6.07 6.20 5.11
N VAL A 20 5.15 5.79 4.23
CA VAL A 20 3.94 5.11 4.65
C VAL A 20 3.94 3.75 3.98
N ALA A 21 3.63 2.72 4.75
CA ALA A 21 3.54 1.36 4.21
C ALA A 21 2.25 0.73 4.67
N ALA A 22 1.62 -0.01 3.79
CA ALA A 22 0.44 -0.80 4.11
C ALA A 22 0.69 -2.23 3.67
N VAL A 23 0.18 -3.17 4.44
CA VAL A 23 0.41 -4.59 4.21
C VAL A 23 -0.92 -5.32 4.26
N ASP A 24 -1.14 -6.21 3.30
CA ASP A 24 -2.30 -7.09 3.25
C ASP A 24 -1.79 -8.52 3.17
N ASP A 25 -2.03 -9.32 4.20
CA ASP A 25 -1.64 -10.72 4.21
C ASP A 25 -2.85 -11.63 4.36
N SER A 26 -3.97 -11.21 3.80
CA SER A 26 -5.17 -12.02 3.73
C SER A 26 -4.98 -13.20 2.77
N GLU A 27 -6.07 -13.93 2.53
CA GLU A 27 -6.04 -15.04 1.58
C GLU A 27 -6.87 -14.74 0.34
N GLU A 28 -7.16 -13.47 0.09
CA GLU A 28 -7.93 -13.07 -1.07
C GLU A 28 -7.11 -13.19 -2.35
N GLU A 29 -7.75 -13.53 -3.45
CA GLU A 29 -7.08 -13.60 -4.73
C GLU A 29 -6.85 -12.22 -5.33
N ASP A 30 -7.82 -11.34 -5.19
CA ASP A 30 -7.78 -10.00 -5.78
C ASP A 30 -7.67 -9.02 -4.63
N ARG A 31 -6.59 -8.28 -4.59
CA ARG A 31 -6.33 -7.35 -3.49
C ARG A 31 -6.04 -5.98 -4.03
N THR A 32 -6.62 -4.98 -3.38
CA THR A 32 -6.31 -3.58 -3.63
C THR A 32 -5.88 -2.97 -2.31
N LEU A 33 -4.75 -2.32 -2.32
CA LEU A 33 -4.16 -1.80 -1.09
C LEU A 33 -3.64 -0.40 -1.36
N GLU A 34 -3.85 0.49 -0.39
CA GLU A 34 -3.44 1.88 -0.55
C GLU A 34 -2.60 2.31 0.65
N ALA A 35 -1.54 3.04 0.36
CA ALA A 35 -0.76 3.72 1.37
C ALA A 35 -1.14 5.19 1.29
N ILE A 36 -1.75 5.70 2.36
CA ILE A 36 -2.33 7.03 2.37
C ILE A 36 -1.41 7.98 3.13
N CYS A 37 -1.11 9.10 2.52
CA CYS A 37 -0.27 10.12 3.12
C CYS A 37 -0.98 10.79 4.28
N PRO A 38 -0.23 11.26 5.29
CA PRO A 38 -0.84 12.04 6.36
C PRO A 38 -1.42 13.34 5.83
N VAL A 39 -2.23 13.95 6.67
CA VAL A 39 -2.80 15.26 6.35
C VAL A 39 -1.70 16.24 6.03
N ASP A 40 -1.92 17.08 5.03
CA ASP A 40 -0.98 18.12 4.60
C ASP A 40 0.24 17.59 3.88
N ARG A 41 0.21 16.33 3.46
CA ARG A 41 1.27 15.78 2.64
C ARG A 41 0.70 15.16 1.40
N VAL A 42 1.50 15.13 0.34
CA VAL A 42 1.09 14.55 -0.93
C VAL A 42 2.11 13.51 -1.34
N VAL A 43 1.65 12.55 -2.13
CA VAL A 43 2.50 11.45 -2.56
C VAL A 43 3.50 11.94 -3.59
N LEU A 44 4.75 11.53 -3.43
CA LEU A 44 5.82 11.81 -4.38
C LEU A 44 6.09 10.58 -5.23
N GLY A 45 5.98 9.41 -4.65
CA GLY A 45 6.22 8.17 -5.35
C GLY A 45 5.81 6.99 -4.49
N GLY A 46 5.89 5.80 -5.04
CA GLY A 46 5.51 4.62 -4.30
C GLY A 46 6.04 3.35 -4.92
N GLY A 47 5.72 2.23 -4.30
CA GLY A 47 6.16 0.94 -4.77
C GLY A 47 5.40 -0.17 -4.11
N PHE A 48 5.85 -1.39 -4.34
CA PHE A 48 5.17 -2.58 -3.83
C PHE A 48 6.15 -3.73 -3.67
N SER A 49 5.70 -4.75 -2.94
CA SER A 49 6.35 -6.05 -2.97
C SER A 49 5.31 -7.13 -2.75
N ILE A 50 5.55 -8.30 -3.29
CA ILE A 50 4.69 -9.45 -3.13
C ILE A 50 5.58 -10.65 -2.80
N THR A 51 4.99 -11.62 -2.07
CA THR A 51 5.78 -12.75 -1.56
C THR A 51 5.48 -14.06 -2.26
N HIS A 52 4.68 -14.06 -3.32
CA HIS A 52 4.29 -15.30 -3.99
C HIS A 52 4.61 -15.20 -5.47
N ASP A 53 5.23 -16.23 -6.01
CA ASP A 53 5.65 -16.23 -7.40
C ASP A 53 4.50 -16.10 -8.37
N GLU A 54 3.33 -16.59 -8.00
CA GLU A 54 2.17 -16.58 -8.88
C GLU A 54 1.32 -15.35 -8.72
N ALA A 55 1.64 -14.49 -7.78
CA ALA A 55 0.93 -13.22 -7.66
C ALA A 55 1.54 -12.21 -8.61
N ARG A 56 0.72 -11.34 -9.12
CA ARG A 56 1.21 -10.31 -10.03
C ARG A 56 0.49 -9.00 -9.79
N ILE A 57 1.16 -7.94 -10.10
CA ILE A 57 0.65 -6.60 -9.93
C ILE A 57 -0.10 -6.22 -11.20
N THR A 58 -1.33 -5.77 -11.06
CA THR A 58 -2.11 -5.30 -12.19
C THR A 58 -2.24 -3.79 -12.22
N GLN A 59 -1.94 -3.12 -11.09
CA GLN A 59 -2.03 -1.67 -11.02
C GLN A 59 -1.06 -1.17 -9.98
N SER A 60 -0.36 -0.11 -10.28
CA SER A 60 0.50 0.58 -9.32
C SER A 60 0.55 2.03 -9.75
N LEU A 61 -0.13 2.90 -9.01
CA LEU A 61 -0.28 4.28 -9.43
C LEU A 61 -0.63 5.19 -8.25
N PRO A 62 -0.35 6.48 -8.38
CA PRO A 62 -0.78 7.42 -7.35
C PRO A 62 -2.28 7.64 -7.42
N LEU A 63 -2.86 7.98 -6.29
CA LEU A 63 -4.25 8.41 -6.26
C LEU A 63 -4.35 9.77 -6.93
N LYS A 64 -5.49 10.01 -7.58
CA LYS A 64 -5.63 11.21 -8.42
C LYS A 64 -5.47 12.50 -7.65
N ASP A 65 -5.89 12.51 -6.39
CA ASP A 65 -5.80 13.71 -5.58
C ASP A 65 -4.46 13.85 -4.85
N GLY A 66 -3.51 12.95 -5.13
CA GLY A 66 -2.21 13.03 -4.50
C GLY A 66 -2.16 12.49 -3.08
N SER A 67 -3.21 11.86 -2.62
CA SER A 67 -3.31 11.46 -1.21
C SER A 67 -2.62 10.15 -0.90
N GLY A 68 -2.11 9.43 -1.88
CA GLY A 68 -1.46 8.17 -1.61
C GLY A 68 -1.14 7.39 -2.86
N TRP A 69 -0.80 6.13 -2.65
CA TRP A 69 -0.38 5.22 -3.71
C TRP A 69 -1.23 3.97 -3.64
N ARG A 70 -1.75 3.52 -4.77
CA ARG A 70 -2.60 2.33 -4.84
C ARG A 70 -1.92 1.24 -5.63
N VAL A 71 -2.01 0.02 -5.11
CA VAL A 71 -1.51 -1.16 -5.81
C VAL A 71 -2.62 -2.19 -5.83
N ARG A 72 -2.82 -2.80 -6.98
CA ARG A 72 -3.73 -3.92 -7.11
C ARG A 72 -2.96 -5.13 -7.57
N ALA A 73 -3.23 -6.27 -6.95
CA ALA A 73 -2.53 -7.50 -7.25
C ALA A 73 -3.53 -8.66 -7.30
N ILE A 74 -3.23 -9.64 -8.12
CA ILE A 74 -4.02 -10.85 -8.24
C ILE A 74 -3.07 -12.03 -8.03
N GLY A 75 -3.51 -12.98 -7.23
CA GLY A 75 -2.71 -14.16 -6.95
C GLY A 75 -3.57 -15.33 -6.57
N PRO A 76 -2.97 -16.39 -6.06
CA PRO A 76 -3.74 -17.57 -5.65
C PRO A 76 -4.55 -17.28 -4.39
N ASP A 77 -5.51 -18.14 -4.12
CA ASP A 77 -6.40 -17.97 -2.98
C ASP A 77 -5.81 -18.60 -1.73
N ASN A 78 -4.56 -18.29 -1.46
CA ASN A 78 -3.91 -18.74 -0.23
C ASN A 78 -3.12 -17.60 0.34
N ALA A 79 -2.45 -17.83 1.44
CA ALA A 79 -1.77 -16.76 2.16
C ALA A 79 -0.57 -16.27 1.38
N TRP A 80 -0.55 -15.00 1.08
CA TRP A 80 0.61 -14.31 0.54
C TRP A 80 0.51 -12.86 0.96
N ARG A 81 1.61 -12.14 0.87
CA ARG A 81 1.65 -10.78 1.38
C ARG A 81 1.82 -9.80 0.25
N LEU A 82 0.98 -8.78 0.26
CA LEU A 82 1.12 -7.63 -0.61
C LEU A 82 1.49 -6.45 0.26
N ARG A 83 2.51 -5.72 -0.14
CA ARG A 83 2.91 -4.51 0.54
C ARG A 83 2.91 -3.37 -0.47
N VAL A 84 2.37 -2.24 -0.06
CA VAL A 84 2.46 -1.01 -0.83
C VAL A 84 3.11 0.04 0.04
N ASN A 85 3.93 0.90 -0.56
CA ASN A 85 4.54 1.97 0.20
C ASN A 85 4.45 3.25 -0.61
N ALA A 86 4.50 4.36 0.11
CA ALA A 86 4.41 5.68 -0.50
C ALA A 86 5.41 6.60 0.20
N ILE A 87 5.97 7.48 -0.59
CA ILE A 87 6.80 8.56 -0.07
C ILE A 87 5.95 9.83 -0.16
N CYS A 88 5.77 10.49 0.95
CA CYS A 88 4.91 11.66 1.04
C CYS A 88 5.74 12.87 1.46
N VAL A 89 5.45 14.01 0.86
CA VAL A 89 6.18 15.25 1.14
C VAL A 89 5.17 16.34 1.42
N ASP A 90 5.65 17.44 1.98
CA ASP A 90 4.79 18.57 2.29
C ASP A 90 4.12 19.06 1.02
N GLU A 91 2.87 19.40 1.16
CA GLU A 91 2.11 19.98 0.07
C GLU A 91 2.44 21.45 -0.01
N ARG A 92 3.22 21.87 -0.98
CA ARG A 92 3.59 23.27 -1.10
C ARG A 92 3.88 23.61 -2.53
#